data_1ec3e73cbd84dc715cb894d9b4b3d3f9
#
_entry.id   1ec3e73cbd84dc715cb894d9b4b3d3f9
#
_cell.length_a   1.000
_cell.length_b   1.000
_cell.length_c   1.000
_cell.angle_alpha   90.00
_cell.angle_beta   90.00
_cell.angle_gamma   90.00
#
_symmetry.space_group_name_H-M   'P 1'
#
loop_
_entity.id
_entity.type
_entity.pdbx_description
1 polymer ?
#
loop_
_entity_poly.entity_id
_entity_poly.type
_entity_poly.pdbx_seq_one_letter_code
_entity_poly.pdbx_strand_id
1 'polypeptide(L)'
;MITDTIYQQFGHLLNRSERLRTTVLVLANTAGCLLMLSPALSLIAATSSAIYIYNHNQGPLDWFMFECMLGVTAFSAYLTWQLLNIRPEQPEGIRLKPEQSPEIFEMLERRANHFRIKPVTHINLSTGTELKIVGTPVWAVPIYHRHTLCTGTPLLFFLGRGQFRLGLAGAVAVAANKRICLSGWLDQAANDWPLIISALKSNDSLLPRLLLKPIDWLATHIEHLSIRLRADWRQQQSRWVLDNSDEQNTTDYLASHLVATAFLDKQYWPMIFKAADRSPTPVVKAFSHLPLLLHKTLNKKHAERWLLEAQTFGKQQQTGVRDLLAELRIDHLAWPGLPAESAFDALFSNKEILKQLDTYWQNTIETQWRVAHTRYKNHEFRFNQLKKSAQEQGLRGESALKFVKLAPQFVDRQGAIAIYKEMYNNNADDAKVCFACGLALLRSSSVDAGITALQHAATLDPALAKRARVLVSEHRNAWVDEEPEHQTTTMEHATA
;
A
#
# COMPACT_ATOMS: atom_id res chain seq x y z
N MET A 1 27.56 -10.78 11.53
CA MET A 1 28.93 -10.29 11.26
C MET A 1 29.60 -11.02 10.09
N ILE A 2 29.78 -12.36 10.08
CA ILE A 2 30.36 -13.08 8.93
C ILE A 2 29.44 -13.03 7.70
N THR A 3 28.13 -13.10 7.88
CA THR A 3 27.13 -12.97 6.82
C THR A 3 27.12 -11.60 6.16
N ASP A 4 27.30 -10.52 6.90
CA ASP A 4 27.27 -9.14 6.35
C ASP A 4 28.47 -8.85 5.47
N THR A 5 29.66 -9.39 5.83
CA THR A 5 30.90 -9.21 5.05
C THR A 5 30.87 -10.00 3.74
N ILE A 6 30.33 -11.22 3.76
CA ILE A 6 30.11 -12.03 2.56
C ILE A 6 29.10 -11.32 1.64
N TYR A 7 28.04 -10.73 2.22
CA TYR A 7 27.06 -9.95 1.46
C TYR A 7 27.64 -8.71 0.79
N GLN A 8 28.51 -7.97 1.47
CA GLN A 8 29.15 -6.79 0.87
C GLN A 8 30.06 -7.17 -0.30
N GLN A 9 30.83 -8.22 -0.19
CA GLN A 9 31.75 -8.67 -1.25
C GLN A 9 31.00 -9.33 -2.43
N PHE A 10 30.04 -10.22 -2.17
CA PHE A 10 29.18 -10.81 -3.21
C PHE A 10 28.22 -9.80 -3.83
N GLY A 11 27.72 -8.85 -3.06
CA GLY A 11 26.82 -7.79 -3.53
C GLY A 11 27.49 -6.91 -4.60
N HIS A 12 28.79 -6.64 -4.50
CA HIS A 12 29.53 -5.90 -5.52
C HIS A 12 29.70 -6.69 -6.83
N LEU A 13 29.92 -8.00 -6.75
CA LEU A 13 30.03 -8.88 -7.92
C LEU A 13 28.66 -9.09 -8.61
N LEU A 14 27.61 -9.31 -7.82
CA LEU A 14 26.23 -9.44 -8.31
C LEU A 14 25.68 -8.14 -8.94
N ASN A 15 26.19 -6.98 -8.48
CA ASN A 15 25.83 -5.69 -9.04
C ASN A 15 26.47 -5.41 -10.40
N ARG A 16 27.57 -6.09 -10.75
CA ARG A 16 28.28 -5.90 -12.03
C ARG A 16 27.72 -6.70 -13.20
N SER A 17 27.02 -7.81 -12.96
CA SER A 17 26.52 -8.68 -14.02
C SER A 17 25.05 -9.05 -13.82
N GLU A 18 24.18 -8.55 -14.69
CA GLU A 18 22.76 -8.91 -14.72
C GLU A 18 22.55 -10.41 -14.90
N ARG A 19 23.35 -11.05 -15.75
CA ARG A 19 23.28 -12.51 -15.99
C ARG A 19 23.61 -13.31 -14.74
N LEU A 20 24.64 -12.92 -13.97
CA LEU A 20 25.00 -13.61 -12.74
C LEU A 20 23.88 -13.49 -11.70
N ARG A 21 23.32 -12.29 -11.53
CA ARG A 21 22.20 -12.03 -10.63
C ARG A 21 20.97 -12.87 -10.97
N THR A 22 20.61 -12.90 -12.26
CA THR A 22 19.49 -13.71 -12.75
C THR A 22 19.72 -15.21 -12.50
N THR A 23 20.95 -15.70 -12.76
CA THR A 23 21.31 -17.11 -12.51
C THR A 23 21.20 -17.45 -11.02
N VAL A 24 21.72 -16.60 -10.13
CA VAL A 24 21.62 -16.81 -8.67
C VAL A 24 20.18 -16.81 -8.20
N LEU A 25 19.33 -15.89 -8.72
CA LEU A 25 17.91 -15.86 -8.42
C LEU A 25 17.17 -17.13 -8.89
N VAL A 26 17.49 -17.63 -10.09
CA VAL A 26 16.94 -18.90 -10.60
C VAL A 26 17.32 -20.04 -9.69
N LEU A 27 18.60 -20.17 -9.34
CA LEU A 27 19.09 -21.22 -8.44
C LEU A 27 18.44 -21.13 -7.06
N ALA A 28 18.34 -19.93 -6.48
CA ALA A 28 17.71 -19.73 -5.18
C ALA A 28 16.22 -20.13 -5.20
N ASN A 29 15.46 -19.67 -6.22
CA ASN A 29 14.06 -20.06 -6.36
C ASN A 29 13.89 -21.57 -6.58
N THR A 30 14.75 -22.17 -7.40
CA THR A 30 14.73 -23.63 -7.63
C THR A 30 15.04 -24.42 -6.34
N ALA A 31 16.04 -23.97 -5.56
CA ALA A 31 16.37 -24.55 -4.27
C ALA A 31 15.18 -24.44 -3.28
N GLY A 32 14.50 -23.29 -3.24
CA GLY A 32 13.29 -23.11 -2.43
C GLY A 32 12.15 -24.06 -2.84
N CYS A 33 11.91 -24.21 -4.14
CA CYS A 33 10.92 -25.15 -4.65
C CYS A 33 11.28 -26.60 -4.30
N LEU A 34 12.54 -27.01 -4.45
CA LEU A 34 12.99 -28.34 -4.08
C LEU A 34 12.87 -28.60 -2.58
N LEU A 35 13.19 -27.59 -1.76
CA LEU A 35 13.01 -27.69 -0.31
C LEU A 35 11.54 -27.87 0.07
N MET A 36 10.62 -27.13 -0.55
CA MET A 36 9.19 -27.30 -0.34
C MET A 36 8.66 -28.66 -0.85
N LEU A 37 9.19 -29.15 -1.94
CA LEU A 37 8.79 -30.45 -2.52
C LEU A 37 9.52 -31.62 -1.87
N SER A 38 10.50 -31.40 -0.98
CA SER A 38 11.28 -32.48 -0.35
C SER A 38 10.45 -33.57 0.32
N PRO A 39 9.30 -33.30 1.00
CA PRO A 39 8.46 -34.36 1.53
C PRO A 39 7.87 -35.26 0.44
N ALA A 40 7.42 -34.70 -0.68
CA ALA A 40 6.87 -35.45 -1.79
C ALA A 40 7.96 -36.27 -2.52
N LEU A 41 9.14 -35.70 -2.69
CA LEU A 41 10.28 -36.41 -3.27
C LEU A 41 10.75 -37.56 -2.36
N SER A 42 10.80 -37.32 -1.05
CA SER A 42 11.14 -38.41 -0.09
C SER A 42 10.07 -39.49 -0.05
N LEU A 43 8.79 -39.16 -0.21
CA LEU A 43 7.70 -40.13 -0.34
C LEU A 43 7.90 -41.03 -1.54
N ILE A 44 8.20 -40.47 -2.72
CA ILE A 44 8.46 -41.25 -3.94
C ILE A 44 9.66 -42.18 -3.75
N ALA A 45 10.77 -41.60 -3.24
CA ALA A 45 12.00 -42.37 -3.03
C ALA A 45 11.82 -43.49 -2.02
N ALA A 46 11.19 -43.25 -0.87
CA ALA A 46 10.93 -44.22 0.17
C ALA A 46 10.00 -45.36 -0.32
N THR A 47 8.92 -44.97 -1.03
CA THR A 47 7.99 -45.96 -1.62
C THR A 47 8.69 -46.86 -2.64
N SER A 48 9.49 -46.25 -3.54
CA SER A 48 10.25 -47.01 -4.54
C SER A 48 11.26 -47.99 -3.89
N SER A 49 11.96 -47.49 -2.83
CA SER A 49 12.90 -48.31 -2.07
C SER A 49 12.22 -49.46 -1.32
N ALA A 50 11.06 -49.22 -0.71
CA ALA A 50 10.26 -50.22 -0.04
C ALA A 50 9.81 -51.32 -1.00
N ILE A 51 9.31 -50.98 -2.20
CA ILE A 51 8.90 -51.89 -3.24
C ILE A 51 10.11 -52.74 -3.73
N TYR A 52 11.27 -52.06 -3.92
CA TYR A 52 12.49 -52.79 -4.33
C TYR A 52 12.93 -53.81 -3.30
N ILE A 53 13.01 -53.43 -2.01
CA ILE A 53 13.39 -54.34 -0.91
C ILE A 53 12.38 -55.48 -0.80
N TYR A 54 11.08 -55.23 -0.90
CA TYR A 54 10.04 -56.24 -0.86
C TYR A 54 10.21 -57.34 -1.95
N ASN A 55 10.53 -56.87 -3.19
CA ASN A 55 10.69 -57.77 -4.33
C ASN A 55 12.01 -58.57 -4.31
N HIS A 56 13.03 -58.11 -3.57
CA HIS A 56 14.36 -58.74 -3.52
C HIS A 56 14.70 -59.29 -2.12
N ASN A 57 13.69 -59.44 -1.27
CA ASN A 57 13.85 -59.89 0.12
C ASN A 57 14.47 -61.30 0.20
N GLN A 58 15.64 -61.43 0.81
CA GLN A 58 16.37 -62.68 0.98
C GLN A 58 16.68 -63.01 2.44
N GLY A 59 16.36 -62.14 3.40
CA GLY A 59 16.71 -62.38 4.81
C GLY A 59 16.01 -61.47 5.83
N PRO A 60 16.23 -61.75 7.12
CA PRO A 60 15.58 -60.97 8.19
C PRO A 60 16.02 -59.49 8.24
N LEU A 61 17.22 -59.18 7.76
CA LEU A 61 17.69 -57.81 7.67
C LEU A 61 16.89 -56.99 6.64
N ASP A 62 16.52 -57.61 5.51
CA ASP A 62 15.74 -56.97 4.47
C ASP A 62 14.31 -56.68 4.95
N TRP A 63 13.75 -57.55 5.78
CA TRP A 63 12.45 -57.31 6.43
C TRP A 63 12.51 -56.12 7.37
N PHE A 64 13.55 -55.98 8.20
CA PHE A 64 13.74 -54.82 9.05
C PHE A 64 13.91 -53.52 8.24
N MET A 65 14.70 -53.58 7.16
CA MET A 65 14.85 -52.43 6.25
C MET A 65 13.52 -52.07 5.57
N PHE A 66 12.71 -53.04 5.19
CA PHE A 66 11.37 -52.77 4.64
C PHE A 66 10.44 -52.11 5.63
N GLU A 67 10.39 -52.53 6.90
CA GLU A 67 9.62 -51.86 7.94
C GLU A 67 10.08 -50.43 8.19
N CYS A 68 11.39 -50.19 8.23
CA CYS A 68 11.94 -48.85 8.33
C CYS A 68 11.52 -47.97 7.15
N MET A 69 11.59 -48.48 5.91
CA MET A 69 11.16 -47.72 4.72
C MET A 69 9.66 -47.49 4.71
N LEU A 70 8.85 -48.42 5.23
CA LEU A 70 7.41 -48.20 5.38
C LEU A 70 7.12 -47.05 6.36
N GLY A 71 7.86 -46.97 7.49
CA GLY A 71 7.77 -45.88 8.44
C GLY A 71 8.15 -44.54 7.81
N VAL A 72 9.24 -44.48 7.04
CA VAL A 72 9.67 -43.30 6.31
C VAL A 72 8.61 -42.90 5.26
N THR A 73 8.03 -43.88 4.56
CA THR A 73 6.96 -43.63 3.58
C THR A 73 5.73 -43.02 4.24
N ALA A 74 5.27 -43.60 5.36
CA ALA A 74 4.13 -43.06 6.10
C ALA A 74 4.36 -41.63 6.63
N PHE A 75 5.56 -41.39 7.17
CA PHE A 75 5.95 -40.05 7.64
C PHE A 75 6.02 -39.04 6.49
N SER A 76 6.63 -39.41 5.37
CA SER A 76 6.71 -38.55 4.18
C SER A 76 5.34 -38.28 3.55
N ALA A 77 4.45 -39.30 3.56
CA ALA A 77 3.06 -39.14 3.13
C ALA A 77 2.30 -38.12 4.03
N TYR A 78 2.48 -38.22 5.34
CA TYR A 78 1.92 -37.25 6.30
C TYR A 78 2.42 -35.84 6.06
N LEU A 79 3.72 -35.66 5.87
CA LEU A 79 4.29 -34.31 5.59
C LEU A 79 3.81 -33.76 4.22
N THR A 80 3.70 -34.63 3.22
CA THR A 80 3.18 -34.27 1.89
C THR A 80 1.72 -33.86 1.98
N TRP A 81 0.92 -34.59 2.75
CA TRP A 81 -0.48 -34.21 3.02
C TRP A 81 -0.59 -32.85 3.72
N GLN A 82 0.28 -32.57 4.70
CA GLN A 82 0.34 -31.22 5.32
C GLN A 82 0.67 -30.14 4.29
N LEU A 83 1.66 -30.37 3.41
CA LEU A 83 2.03 -29.44 2.35
C LEU A 83 0.84 -29.10 1.44
N LEU A 84 0.07 -30.09 1.04
CA LEU A 84 -1.10 -29.91 0.19
C LEU A 84 -2.25 -29.14 0.87
N ASN A 85 -2.28 -29.13 2.20
CA ASN A 85 -3.28 -28.40 2.99
C ASN A 85 -2.86 -26.96 3.31
N ILE A 86 -1.61 -26.59 3.11
CA ILE A 86 -1.16 -25.20 3.27
C ILE A 86 -1.68 -24.38 2.09
N ARG A 87 -2.56 -23.42 2.40
CA ARG A 87 -3.15 -22.51 1.40
C ARG A 87 -2.75 -21.08 1.70
N PRO A 88 -1.97 -20.47 0.81
CA PRO A 88 -1.71 -19.04 0.90
C PRO A 88 -3.00 -18.21 0.88
N GLU A 89 -2.99 -17.11 1.59
CA GLU A 89 -4.13 -16.20 1.66
C GLU A 89 -4.52 -15.70 0.27
N GLN A 90 -5.82 -15.70 0.03
CA GLN A 90 -6.37 -15.13 -1.20
C GLN A 90 -6.31 -13.60 -1.12
N PRO A 91 -6.22 -12.89 -2.26
CA PRO A 91 -6.28 -11.44 -2.27
C PRO A 91 -7.53 -10.93 -1.55
N GLU A 92 -7.34 -9.87 -0.76
CA GLU A 92 -8.42 -9.23 -0.01
C GLU A 92 -9.55 -8.74 -0.93
N GLY A 93 -10.78 -8.73 -0.39
CA GLY A 93 -11.94 -8.20 -1.08
C GLY A 93 -13.10 -9.17 -1.18
N ILE A 94 -14.16 -8.72 -1.81
CA ILE A 94 -15.36 -9.50 -2.06
C ILE A 94 -15.26 -10.15 -3.43
N ARG A 95 -15.48 -11.45 -3.48
CA ARG A 95 -15.51 -12.19 -4.73
C ARG A 95 -16.76 -11.85 -5.53
N LEU A 96 -16.56 -11.34 -6.73
CA LEU A 96 -17.63 -11.05 -7.68
C LEU A 96 -18.09 -12.32 -8.37
N LYS A 97 -19.41 -12.51 -8.45
CA LYS A 97 -20.04 -13.59 -9.22
C LYS A 97 -20.31 -13.12 -10.64
N PRO A 98 -20.25 -14.04 -11.65
CA PRO A 98 -20.54 -13.67 -13.05
C PRO A 98 -21.89 -13.02 -13.26
N GLU A 99 -22.90 -13.41 -12.48
CA GLU A 99 -24.27 -12.87 -12.58
C GLU A 99 -24.37 -11.41 -12.11
N GLN A 100 -23.42 -10.95 -11.29
CA GLN A 100 -23.42 -9.60 -10.73
C GLN A 100 -22.87 -8.55 -11.70
N SER A 101 -21.97 -8.95 -12.60
CA SER A 101 -21.40 -8.08 -13.62
C SER A 101 -20.84 -8.92 -14.79
N PRO A 102 -21.69 -9.47 -15.65
CA PRO A 102 -21.26 -10.34 -16.77
C PRO A 102 -20.31 -9.61 -17.72
N GLU A 103 -20.48 -8.30 -17.87
CA GLU A 103 -19.68 -7.49 -18.77
C GLU A 103 -18.18 -7.48 -18.42
N ILE A 104 -17.83 -7.42 -17.12
CA ILE A 104 -16.42 -7.45 -16.69
C ILE A 104 -15.80 -8.79 -17.04
N PHE A 105 -16.52 -9.91 -16.83
CA PHE A 105 -16.04 -11.24 -17.17
C PHE A 105 -15.83 -11.40 -18.67
N GLU A 106 -16.76 -10.90 -19.48
CA GLU A 106 -16.65 -10.93 -20.95
C GLU A 106 -15.46 -10.08 -21.44
N MET A 107 -15.29 -8.85 -20.92
CA MET A 107 -14.13 -8.02 -21.25
C MET A 107 -12.82 -8.71 -20.86
N LEU A 108 -12.78 -9.34 -19.70
CA LEU A 108 -11.60 -10.05 -19.21
C LEU A 108 -11.27 -11.27 -20.07
N GLU A 109 -12.27 -12.05 -20.44
CA GLU A 109 -12.12 -13.22 -21.32
C GLU A 109 -11.65 -12.81 -22.73
N ARG A 110 -12.25 -11.79 -23.34
CA ARG A 110 -11.81 -11.26 -24.64
C ARG A 110 -10.35 -10.81 -24.62
N ARG A 111 -9.91 -10.14 -23.54
CA ARG A 111 -8.52 -9.71 -23.39
C ARG A 111 -7.59 -10.88 -23.11
N ALA A 112 -7.98 -11.83 -22.26
CA ALA A 112 -7.21 -13.04 -21.98
C ALA A 112 -6.97 -13.86 -23.27
N ASN A 113 -7.99 -14.00 -24.10
CA ASN A 113 -7.89 -14.70 -25.40
C ASN A 113 -6.96 -13.95 -26.36
N HIS A 114 -7.03 -12.61 -26.42
CA HIS A 114 -6.13 -11.78 -27.24
C HIS A 114 -4.65 -12.01 -26.85
N PHE A 115 -4.34 -12.07 -25.57
CA PHE A 115 -2.99 -12.32 -25.05
C PHE A 115 -2.63 -13.80 -24.90
N ARG A 116 -3.50 -14.71 -25.32
CA ARG A 116 -3.31 -16.18 -25.21
C ARG A 116 -2.96 -16.65 -23.81
N ILE A 117 -3.53 -16.04 -22.80
CA ILE A 117 -3.40 -16.47 -21.40
C ILE A 117 -4.62 -17.28 -20.96
N LYS A 118 -4.43 -18.13 -19.93
CA LYS A 118 -5.57 -18.83 -19.32
C LYS A 118 -6.58 -17.81 -18.79
N PRO A 119 -7.89 -18.04 -18.97
CA PRO A 119 -8.92 -17.15 -18.45
C PRO A 119 -8.75 -16.90 -16.97
N VAL A 120 -8.87 -15.64 -16.58
CA VAL A 120 -8.93 -15.23 -15.17
C VAL A 120 -10.35 -15.46 -14.70
N THR A 121 -10.54 -16.46 -13.81
CA THR A 121 -11.87 -16.93 -13.40
C THR A 121 -12.39 -16.27 -12.14
N HIS A 122 -11.54 -15.49 -11.46
CA HIS A 122 -11.86 -14.90 -10.17
C HIS A 122 -11.65 -13.39 -10.25
N ILE A 123 -12.65 -12.64 -9.81
CA ILE A 123 -12.61 -11.19 -9.70
C ILE A 123 -12.92 -10.83 -8.25
N ASN A 124 -12.04 -10.07 -7.61
CA ASN A 124 -12.24 -9.55 -6.27
C ASN A 124 -12.37 -8.03 -6.30
N LEU A 125 -13.41 -7.51 -5.67
CA LEU A 125 -13.57 -6.10 -5.42
C LEU A 125 -12.89 -5.74 -4.10
N SER A 126 -11.84 -4.94 -4.18
CA SER A 126 -11.06 -4.51 -3.02
C SER A 126 -11.45 -3.12 -2.55
N THR A 127 -10.97 -2.76 -1.37
CA THR A 127 -11.20 -1.47 -0.72
C THR A 127 -10.19 -0.39 -1.16
N GLY A 128 -9.15 -0.75 -1.92
CA GLY A 128 -8.09 0.13 -2.42
C GLY A 128 -8.39 0.76 -3.78
N THR A 129 -7.34 1.28 -4.42
CA THR A 129 -7.38 1.88 -5.79
C THR A 129 -6.67 1.00 -6.82
N GLU A 130 -6.40 -0.24 -6.50
CA GLU A 130 -5.62 -1.12 -7.38
C GLU A 130 -6.47 -1.71 -8.51
N LEU A 131 -5.86 -1.85 -9.67
CA LEU A 131 -6.38 -2.63 -10.78
C LEU A 131 -5.25 -3.51 -11.30
N LYS A 132 -5.20 -4.74 -10.81
CA LYS A 132 -4.11 -5.69 -11.10
C LYS A 132 -4.58 -7.13 -11.11
N ILE A 133 -3.89 -7.99 -11.86
CA ILE A 133 -4.07 -9.43 -11.75
C ILE A 133 -2.99 -9.97 -10.80
N VAL A 134 -3.46 -10.59 -9.73
CA VAL A 134 -2.61 -11.23 -8.72
C VAL A 134 -2.61 -12.73 -8.95
N GLY A 135 -1.43 -13.31 -9.11
CA GLY A 135 -1.25 -14.75 -9.10
C GLY A 135 -1.01 -15.21 -7.66
N THR A 136 -1.88 -16.03 -7.10
CA THR A 136 -1.65 -16.66 -5.80
C THR A 136 -1.26 -18.13 -6.01
N PRO A 137 -0.20 -18.63 -5.35
CA PRO A 137 0.16 -20.04 -5.46
C PRO A 137 -0.97 -20.91 -4.91
N VAL A 138 -1.33 -21.96 -5.64
CA VAL A 138 -2.45 -22.86 -5.25
C VAL A 138 -2.05 -23.74 -4.08
N TRP A 139 -0.78 -24.15 -4.06
CA TRP A 139 -0.14 -24.86 -2.96
C TRP A 139 1.02 -24.00 -2.42
N ALA A 140 1.64 -24.45 -1.35
CA ALA A 140 2.80 -23.76 -0.80
C ALA A 140 4.06 -23.86 -1.67
N VAL A 141 3.93 -23.91 -3.00
CA VAL A 141 5.02 -23.98 -3.98
C VAL A 141 4.75 -22.97 -5.10
N PRO A 142 5.70 -22.08 -5.46
CA PRO A 142 5.50 -21.02 -6.44
C PRO A 142 5.60 -21.55 -7.90
N ILE A 143 4.87 -22.61 -8.24
CA ILE A 143 4.87 -23.24 -9.58
C ILE A 143 3.51 -23.04 -10.26
N TYR A 144 2.41 -23.29 -9.54
CA TYR A 144 1.08 -23.23 -10.11
C TYR A 144 0.26 -22.12 -9.41
N HIS A 145 -0.22 -21.18 -10.20
CA HIS A 145 -0.91 -19.98 -9.72
C HIS A 145 -2.37 -19.94 -10.14
N ARG A 146 -3.19 -19.48 -9.22
CA ARG A 146 -4.55 -19.03 -9.50
C ARG A 146 -4.52 -17.53 -9.72
N HIS A 147 -4.97 -17.09 -10.90
CA HIS A 147 -5.02 -15.68 -11.24
C HIS A 147 -6.37 -15.08 -10.84
N THR A 148 -6.30 -14.01 -10.05
CA THR A 148 -7.46 -13.25 -9.58
C THR A 148 -7.29 -11.80 -10.02
N LEU A 149 -8.29 -11.23 -10.68
CA LEU A 149 -8.35 -9.78 -10.93
C LEU A 149 -8.76 -9.09 -9.63
N CYS A 150 -7.89 -8.24 -9.09
CA CYS A 150 -8.19 -7.35 -7.98
C CYS A 150 -8.53 -5.97 -8.53
N THR A 151 -9.75 -5.53 -8.28
CA THR A 151 -10.24 -4.22 -8.73
C THR A 151 -10.64 -3.39 -7.52
N GLY A 152 -9.99 -2.24 -7.34
CA GLY A 152 -10.34 -1.29 -6.31
C GLY A 152 -11.68 -0.64 -6.59
N THR A 153 -12.68 -0.89 -5.75
CA THR A 153 -14.02 -0.31 -5.93
C THR A 153 -14.00 1.22 -5.95
N PRO A 154 -13.26 1.91 -5.07
CA PRO A 154 -13.14 3.37 -5.14
C PRO A 154 -12.64 3.87 -6.49
N LEU A 155 -11.68 3.20 -7.10
CA LEU A 155 -11.13 3.59 -8.40
C LEU A 155 -12.20 3.61 -9.50
N LEU A 156 -13.17 2.70 -9.45
CA LEU A 156 -14.24 2.61 -10.45
C LEU A 156 -15.13 3.87 -10.52
N PHE A 157 -15.19 4.65 -9.43
CA PHE A 157 -15.93 5.94 -9.42
C PHE A 157 -15.15 7.08 -10.07
N PHE A 158 -13.83 6.96 -10.18
CA PHE A 158 -12.97 7.96 -10.83
C PHE A 158 -12.75 7.69 -12.31
N LEU A 159 -13.00 6.48 -12.75
CA LEU A 159 -12.79 6.05 -14.14
C LEU A 159 -14.10 6.04 -14.91
N GLY A 160 -14.05 6.47 -16.18
CA GLY A 160 -15.08 6.12 -17.15
C GLY A 160 -14.89 4.70 -17.69
N ARG A 161 -15.91 4.16 -18.38
CA ARG A 161 -15.87 2.81 -18.96
C ARG A 161 -14.69 2.58 -19.90
N GLY A 162 -14.30 3.59 -20.70
CA GLY A 162 -13.14 3.52 -21.61
C GLY A 162 -11.83 3.41 -20.86
N GLN A 163 -11.62 4.24 -19.84
CA GLN A 163 -10.43 4.24 -18.99
C GLN A 163 -10.30 2.92 -18.20
N PHE A 164 -11.43 2.39 -17.69
CA PHE A 164 -11.42 1.08 -17.03
C PHE A 164 -11.02 -0.05 -18.00
N ARG A 165 -11.55 -0.05 -19.23
CA ARG A 165 -11.13 -1.02 -20.27
C ARG A 165 -9.64 -0.95 -20.56
N LEU A 166 -9.06 0.24 -20.58
CA LEU A 166 -7.62 0.45 -20.77
C LEU A 166 -6.83 -0.11 -19.60
N GLY A 167 -7.19 0.25 -18.36
CA GLY A 167 -6.56 -0.26 -17.15
C GLY A 167 -6.64 -1.79 -17.06
N LEU A 168 -7.80 -2.38 -17.42
CA LEU A 168 -7.99 -3.83 -17.49
C LEU A 168 -7.07 -4.47 -18.53
N ALA A 169 -6.97 -3.87 -19.72
CA ALA A 169 -6.06 -4.35 -20.77
C ALA A 169 -4.61 -4.32 -20.28
N GLY A 170 -4.19 -3.24 -19.63
CA GLY A 170 -2.88 -3.14 -19.00
C GLY A 170 -2.62 -4.23 -17.94
N ALA A 171 -3.59 -4.47 -17.04
CA ALA A 171 -3.47 -5.51 -16.02
C ALA A 171 -3.34 -6.92 -16.62
N VAL A 172 -4.12 -7.24 -17.67
CA VAL A 172 -4.05 -8.52 -18.38
C VAL A 172 -2.72 -8.66 -19.09
N ALA A 173 -2.26 -7.62 -19.73
CA ALA A 173 -1.00 -7.58 -20.45
C ALA A 173 0.21 -7.81 -19.55
N VAL A 174 0.23 -7.14 -18.39
CA VAL A 174 1.23 -7.35 -17.34
C VAL A 174 1.24 -8.82 -16.90
N ALA A 175 0.07 -9.41 -16.67
CA ALA A 175 -0.05 -10.81 -16.28
C ALA A 175 0.41 -11.78 -17.39
N ALA A 176 0.14 -11.45 -18.67
CA ALA A 176 0.59 -12.22 -19.81
C ALA A 176 2.12 -12.22 -19.92
N ASN A 177 2.72 -11.05 -19.84
CA ASN A 177 4.17 -10.89 -19.95
C ASN A 177 4.93 -11.59 -18.82
N LYS A 178 4.40 -11.59 -17.59
CA LYS A 178 4.96 -12.34 -16.45
C LYS A 178 5.11 -13.84 -16.71
N ARG A 179 4.30 -14.42 -17.58
CA ARG A 179 4.35 -15.85 -17.92
C ARG A 179 5.36 -16.19 -19.00
N ILE A 180 5.64 -15.25 -19.89
CA ILE A 180 6.46 -15.52 -21.09
C ILE A 180 7.94 -15.28 -20.79
N CYS A 181 8.27 -14.35 -19.87
CA CYS A 181 9.64 -13.93 -19.59
C CYS A 181 10.17 -14.53 -18.29
N LEU A 182 11.45 -14.94 -18.28
CA LEU A 182 12.14 -15.42 -17.09
C LEU A 182 12.13 -14.39 -15.95
N SER A 183 12.34 -13.12 -16.28
CA SER A 183 12.27 -12.00 -15.32
C SER A 183 10.89 -11.87 -14.69
N GLY A 184 9.82 -12.09 -15.45
CA GLY A 184 8.45 -12.08 -14.95
C GLY A 184 8.15 -13.24 -14.02
N TRP A 185 8.66 -14.44 -14.32
CA TRP A 185 8.56 -15.59 -13.42
C TRP A 185 9.32 -15.35 -12.12
N LEU A 186 10.53 -14.77 -12.17
CA LEU A 186 11.32 -14.43 -10.99
C LEU A 186 10.65 -13.37 -10.12
N ASP A 187 10.02 -12.33 -10.73
CA ASP A 187 9.23 -11.33 -10.00
C ASP A 187 8.02 -11.99 -9.32
N GLN A 188 7.30 -12.88 -10.03
CA GLN A 188 6.16 -13.60 -9.46
C GLN A 188 6.62 -14.47 -8.28
N ALA A 189 7.66 -15.27 -8.45
CA ALA A 189 8.20 -16.14 -7.39
C ALA A 189 8.66 -15.31 -6.16
N ALA A 190 9.30 -14.15 -6.38
CA ALA A 190 9.70 -13.27 -5.28
C ALA A 190 8.51 -12.68 -4.52
N ASN A 191 7.35 -12.50 -5.16
CA ASN A 191 6.12 -12.07 -4.51
C ASN A 191 5.39 -13.23 -3.81
N ASP A 192 5.60 -14.47 -4.24
CA ASP A 192 4.95 -15.65 -3.67
C ASP A 192 5.56 -16.07 -2.32
N TRP A 193 6.88 -15.92 -2.14
CA TRP A 193 7.54 -16.34 -0.90
C TRP A 193 6.98 -15.71 0.36
N PRO A 194 6.71 -14.39 0.43
CA PRO A 194 6.05 -13.80 1.60
C PRO A 194 4.67 -14.41 1.89
N LEU A 195 3.88 -14.73 0.85
CA LEU A 195 2.57 -15.36 1.00
C LEU A 195 2.70 -16.80 1.52
N ILE A 196 3.68 -17.56 1.03
CA ILE A 196 3.98 -18.92 1.48
C ILE A 196 4.45 -18.90 2.94
N ILE A 197 5.33 -17.97 3.31
CA ILE A 197 5.82 -17.81 4.69
C ILE A 197 4.66 -17.45 5.63
N SER A 198 3.78 -16.52 5.24
CA SER A 198 2.58 -16.18 6.00
C SER A 198 1.71 -17.41 6.24
N ALA A 199 1.45 -18.20 5.20
CA ALA A 199 0.68 -19.44 5.29
C ALA A 199 1.36 -20.53 6.14
N LEU A 200 2.70 -20.58 6.12
CA LEU A 200 3.46 -21.46 7.00
C LEU A 200 3.39 -21.02 8.46
N LYS A 201 3.47 -19.71 8.73
CA LYS A 201 3.38 -19.14 10.09
C LYS A 201 2.00 -19.31 10.71
N SER A 202 0.94 -19.28 9.90
CA SER A 202 -0.44 -19.47 10.39
C SER A 202 -0.81 -20.92 10.67
N ASN A 203 0.06 -21.89 10.33
CA ASN A 203 -0.19 -23.31 10.48
C ASN A 203 0.75 -23.93 11.52
N ASP A 204 0.21 -24.43 12.63
CA ASP A 204 0.96 -25.02 13.75
C ASP A 204 1.39 -26.48 13.55
N SER A 205 1.34 -27.01 12.32
CA SER A 205 1.71 -28.39 12.03
C SER A 205 3.24 -28.63 12.00
N LEU A 206 3.69 -29.89 11.88
CA LEU A 206 5.11 -30.25 11.91
C LEU A 206 5.89 -29.71 10.72
N LEU A 207 5.32 -29.77 9.52
CA LEU A 207 5.99 -29.31 8.29
C LEU A 207 6.42 -27.85 8.35
N PRO A 208 5.56 -26.87 8.75
CA PRO A 208 5.98 -25.50 8.94
C PRO A 208 7.12 -25.34 9.94
N ARG A 209 7.10 -26.06 11.04
CA ARG A 209 8.17 -25.98 12.07
C ARG A 209 9.53 -26.39 11.52
N LEU A 210 9.56 -27.38 10.60
CA LEU A 210 10.78 -27.85 9.96
C LEU A 210 11.28 -26.89 8.86
N LEU A 211 10.36 -26.40 8.03
CA LEU A 211 10.70 -25.68 6.80
C LEU A 211 10.74 -24.15 6.96
N LEU A 212 10.10 -23.59 7.99
CA LEU A 212 9.95 -22.14 8.13
C LEU A 212 11.31 -21.41 8.16
N LYS A 213 12.25 -21.85 8.98
CA LYS A 213 13.56 -21.18 9.11
C LYS A 213 14.37 -21.17 7.82
N PRO A 214 14.59 -22.31 7.12
CA PRO A 214 15.36 -22.31 5.89
C PRO A 214 14.66 -21.56 4.75
N ILE A 215 13.32 -21.59 4.70
CA ILE A 215 12.55 -20.88 3.68
C ILE A 215 12.54 -19.36 3.95
N ASP A 216 12.35 -18.93 5.19
CA ASP A 216 12.38 -17.50 5.58
C ASP A 216 13.76 -16.89 5.28
N TRP A 217 14.85 -17.63 5.58
CA TRP A 217 16.21 -17.25 5.22
C TRP A 217 16.35 -17.10 3.69
N LEU A 218 15.92 -18.08 2.92
CA LEU A 218 16.04 -18.07 1.46
C LEU A 218 15.18 -16.96 0.83
N ALA A 219 13.96 -16.78 1.29
CA ALA A 219 13.04 -15.74 0.80
C ALA A 219 13.57 -14.33 1.04
N THR A 220 14.19 -14.07 2.20
CA THR A 220 14.83 -12.78 2.49
C THR A 220 15.93 -12.48 1.48
N HIS A 221 16.72 -13.49 1.08
CA HIS A 221 17.76 -13.33 0.08
C HIS A 221 17.19 -13.10 -1.32
N ILE A 222 16.17 -13.85 -1.71
CA ILE A 222 15.46 -13.66 -2.97
C ILE A 222 14.87 -12.25 -3.05
N GLU A 223 14.27 -11.74 -1.98
CA GLU A 223 13.73 -10.41 -1.91
C GLU A 223 14.79 -9.33 -2.17
N HIS A 224 15.91 -9.36 -1.45
CA HIS A 224 17.02 -8.43 -1.64
C HIS A 224 17.60 -8.44 -3.06
N LEU A 225 17.81 -9.63 -3.64
CA LEU A 225 18.32 -9.77 -5.00
C LEU A 225 17.30 -9.34 -6.07
N SER A 226 16.02 -9.45 -5.79
CA SER A 226 14.94 -9.12 -6.73
C SER A 226 14.62 -7.62 -6.84
N ILE A 227 15.07 -6.77 -5.92
CA ILE A 227 14.72 -5.33 -5.88
C ILE A 227 15.02 -4.63 -7.21
N ARG A 228 16.22 -4.83 -7.77
CA ARG A 228 16.61 -4.23 -9.06
C ARG A 228 15.86 -4.84 -10.25
N LEU A 229 15.68 -6.15 -10.24
CA LEU A 229 14.90 -6.85 -11.26
C LEU A 229 13.46 -6.34 -11.32
N ARG A 230 12.86 -6.04 -10.16
CA ARG A 230 11.52 -5.46 -10.08
C ARG A 230 11.45 -4.03 -10.63
N ALA A 231 12.52 -3.24 -10.49
CA ALA A 231 12.59 -1.92 -11.09
C ALA A 231 12.63 -1.99 -12.62
N ASP A 232 13.55 -2.79 -13.15
CA ASP A 232 13.71 -3.02 -14.60
C ASP A 232 12.42 -3.61 -15.21
N TRP A 233 11.78 -4.54 -14.49
CA TRP A 233 10.51 -5.14 -14.89
C TRP A 233 9.37 -4.13 -14.94
N ARG A 234 9.24 -3.25 -13.92
CA ARG A 234 8.23 -2.19 -13.92
C ARG A 234 8.38 -1.26 -15.11
N GLN A 235 9.62 -0.90 -15.44
CA GLN A 235 9.90 -0.06 -16.60
C GLN A 235 9.48 -0.74 -17.90
N GLN A 236 9.79 -2.03 -18.09
CA GLN A 236 9.34 -2.78 -19.27
C GLN A 236 7.81 -2.90 -19.35
N GLN A 237 7.13 -3.09 -18.22
CA GLN A 237 5.66 -3.10 -18.16
C GLN A 237 5.05 -1.78 -18.62
N SER A 238 5.64 -0.68 -18.16
CA SER A 238 5.20 0.67 -18.53
C SER A 238 5.28 0.88 -20.05
N ARG A 239 6.41 0.58 -20.65
CA ARG A 239 6.59 0.67 -22.12
C ARG A 239 5.57 -0.18 -22.87
N TRP A 240 5.36 -1.40 -22.42
CA TRP A 240 4.46 -2.31 -23.11
C TRP A 240 2.98 -1.85 -23.09
N VAL A 241 2.53 -1.28 -21.96
CA VAL A 241 1.18 -0.69 -21.85
C VAL A 241 1.05 0.50 -22.82
N LEU A 242 2.11 1.28 -22.97
CA LEU A 242 2.15 2.45 -23.85
C LEU A 242 2.08 2.10 -25.34
N ASP A 243 2.86 1.12 -25.76
CA ASP A 243 2.91 0.67 -27.16
C ASP A 243 1.56 0.13 -27.65
N ASN A 244 0.66 -0.25 -26.74
CA ASN A 244 -0.63 -0.86 -27.03
C ASN A 244 -1.84 0.01 -26.64
N SER A 245 -1.65 1.28 -26.30
CA SER A 245 -2.73 2.17 -25.87
C SER A 245 -2.66 3.55 -26.53
N ASP A 246 -3.82 4.22 -26.62
CA ASP A 246 -3.91 5.61 -27.03
C ASP A 246 -3.34 6.51 -25.92
N GLU A 247 -2.44 7.43 -26.30
CA GLU A 247 -1.69 8.30 -25.39
C GLU A 247 -2.62 9.13 -24.49
N GLN A 248 -3.68 9.73 -25.06
CA GLN A 248 -4.63 10.56 -24.32
C GLN A 248 -5.39 9.75 -23.27
N ASN A 249 -5.92 8.60 -23.65
CA ASN A 249 -6.65 7.72 -22.72
C ASN A 249 -5.73 7.19 -21.60
N THR A 250 -4.46 6.96 -21.90
CA THR A 250 -3.46 6.54 -20.91
C THR A 250 -3.17 7.64 -19.92
N THR A 251 -3.01 8.87 -20.41
CA THR A 251 -2.78 10.06 -19.57
C THR A 251 -3.96 10.31 -18.63
N ASP A 252 -5.17 10.25 -19.16
CA ASP A 252 -6.41 10.44 -18.39
C ASP A 252 -6.59 9.34 -17.33
N TYR A 253 -6.29 8.08 -17.67
CA TYR A 253 -6.31 6.96 -16.73
C TYR A 253 -5.32 7.17 -15.58
N LEU A 254 -4.06 7.53 -15.90
CA LEU A 254 -3.02 7.76 -14.90
C LEU A 254 -3.37 8.93 -13.99
N ALA A 255 -3.83 10.06 -14.55
CA ALA A 255 -4.27 11.21 -13.79
C ALA A 255 -5.41 10.86 -12.84
N SER A 256 -6.44 10.16 -13.34
CA SER A 256 -7.59 9.73 -12.54
C SER A 256 -7.18 8.75 -11.43
N HIS A 257 -6.27 7.82 -11.69
CA HIS A 257 -5.74 6.88 -10.69
C HIS A 257 -4.96 7.59 -9.58
N LEU A 258 -4.09 8.55 -9.94
CA LEU A 258 -3.32 9.32 -8.97
C LEU A 258 -4.22 10.20 -8.10
N VAL A 259 -5.21 10.86 -8.71
CA VAL A 259 -6.19 11.67 -7.98
C VAL A 259 -7.04 10.80 -7.06
N ALA A 260 -7.48 9.62 -7.52
CA ALA A 260 -8.23 8.67 -6.69
C ALA A 260 -7.44 8.26 -5.45
N THR A 261 -6.18 7.87 -5.63
CA THR A 261 -5.29 7.48 -4.53
C THR A 261 -5.08 8.64 -3.55
N ALA A 262 -4.75 9.84 -4.06
CA ALA A 262 -4.54 11.00 -3.22
C ALA A 262 -5.82 11.44 -2.48
N PHE A 263 -6.98 11.40 -3.13
CA PHE A 263 -8.26 11.70 -2.50
C PHE A 263 -8.56 10.75 -1.34
N LEU A 264 -8.42 9.45 -1.57
CA LEU A 264 -8.66 8.45 -0.53
C LEU A 264 -7.72 8.65 0.66
N ASP A 265 -6.42 8.78 0.42
CA ASP A 265 -5.42 8.83 1.49
C ASP A 265 -5.44 10.17 2.25
N LYS A 266 -5.56 11.29 1.53
CA LYS A 266 -5.42 12.62 2.12
C LYS A 266 -6.74 13.22 2.64
N GLN A 267 -7.86 12.80 2.08
CA GLN A 267 -9.15 13.42 2.39
C GLN A 267 -10.19 12.42 2.87
N TYR A 268 -10.43 11.33 2.13
CA TYR A 268 -11.54 10.43 2.39
C TYR A 268 -11.36 9.58 3.65
N TRP A 269 -10.29 8.80 3.72
CA TRP A 269 -10.06 7.95 4.89
C TRP A 269 -9.88 8.73 6.19
N PRO A 270 -9.12 9.85 6.24
CA PRO A 270 -9.07 10.68 7.43
C PRO A 270 -10.44 11.18 7.89
N MET A 271 -11.32 11.54 6.95
CA MET A 271 -12.70 11.95 7.27
C MET A 271 -13.54 10.80 7.82
N ILE A 272 -13.44 9.61 7.22
CA ILE A 272 -14.16 8.40 7.67
C ILE A 272 -13.65 7.97 9.06
N PHE A 273 -12.34 7.92 9.26
CA PHE A 273 -11.73 7.54 10.55
C PHE A 273 -12.04 8.51 11.69
N LYS A 274 -12.36 9.77 11.38
CA LYS A 274 -12.81 10.74 12.38
C LYS A 274 -14.13 10.32 13.06
N ALA A 275 -14.92 9.44 12.44
CA ALA A 275 -16.11 8.88 13.09
C ALA A 275 -15.75 7.89 14.22
N ALA A 276 -14.51 7.36 14.28
CA ALA A 276 -14.03 6.56 15.40
C ALA A 276 -13.98 7.35 16.71
N ASP A 277 -13.89 8.68 16.64
CA ASP A 277 -13.92 9.55 17.82
C ASP A 277 -15.25 9.38 18.60
N ARG A 278 -16.34 9.08 17.88
CA ARG A 278 -17.71 9.02 18.44
C ARG A 278 -18.19 7.62 18.76
N SER A 279 -17.75 6.60 18.01
CA SER A 279 -18.25 5.23 18.15
C SER A 279 -17.11 4.22 18.23
N PRO A 280 -17.16 3.25 19.17
CA PRO A 280 -16.18 2.17 19.27
C PRO A 280 -16.31 1.13 18.15
N THR A 281 -17.40 1.15 17.39
CA THR A 281 -17.66 0.25 16.27
C THR A 281 -17.79 1.02 14.96
N PRO A 282 -17.33 0.47 13.81
CA PRO A 282 -17.40 1.13 12.52
C PRO A 282 -18.83 1.04 11.95
N VAL A 283 -19.68 2.02 12.27
CA VAL A 283 -21.06 2.10 11.74
C VAL A 283 -21.17 2.85 10.40
N VAL A 284 -20.06 3.40 9.92
CA VAL A 284 -20.02 4.20 8.68
C VAL A 284 -20.10 3.29 7.46
N LYS A 285 -20.95 3.64 6.49
CA LYS A 285 -21.06 2.97 5.20
C LYS A 285 -20.11 3.62 4.21
N ALA A 286 -18.83 3.26 4.30
CA ALA A 286 -17.75 3.92 3.57
C ALA A 286 -17.92 3.86 2.05
N PHE A 287 -18.35 2.74 1.50
CA PHE A 287 -18.44 2.56 0.04
C PHE A 287 -19.80 3.02 -0.51
N SER A 288 -20.87 2.83 0.23
CA SER A 288 -22.20 3.32 -0.17
C SER A 288 -22.26 4.86 -0.20
N HIS A 289 -21.54 5.54 0.68
CA HIS A 289 -21.50 7.01 0.74
C HIS A 289 -20.41 7.64 -0.14
N LEU A 290 -19.47 6.87 -0.66
CA LEU A 290 -18.33 7.37 -1.44
C LEU A 290 -18.77 8.21 -2.65
N PRO A 291 -19.72 7.80 -3.51
CA PRO A 291 -20.10 8.58 -4.68
C PRO A 291 -20.60 9.98 -4.30
N LEU A 292 -21.46 10.05 -3.28
CA LEU A 292 -22.03 11.31 -2.81
C LEU A 292 -20.95 12.24 -2.26
N LEU A 293 -20.06 11.70 -1.42
CA LEU A 293 -18.97 12.47 -0.82
C LEU A 293 -17.95 12.92 -1.87
N LEU A 294 -17.66 12.07 -2.86
CA LEU A 294 -16.77 12.39 -3.95
C LEU A 294 -17.24 13.65 -4.69
N HIS A 295 -18.48 13.68 -5.16
CA HIS A 295 -19.04 14.85 -5.85
C HIS A 295 -19.10 16.11 -4.98
N LYS A 296 -19.29 15.95 -3.66
CA LYS A 296 -19.41 17.08 -2.73
C LYS A 296 -18.05 17.67 -2.34
N THR A 297 -17.01 16.86 -2.22
CA THR A 297 -15.76 17.27 -1.56
C THR A 297 -14.56 17.34 -2.49
N LEU A 298 -14.58 16.64 -3.63
CA LEU A 298 -13.48 16.69 -4.60
C LEU A 298 -13.55 18.00 -5.41
N ASN A 299 -12.54 18.84 -5.24
CA ASN A 299 -12.38 20.10 -5.97
C ASN A 299 -11.25 19.96 -7.01
N LYS A 300 -11.44 20.54 -8.19
CA LYS A 300 -10.44 20.56 -9.28
C LYS A 300 -9.09 21.11 -8.82
N LYS A 301 -9.07 22.20 -8.03
CA LYS A 301 -7.84 22.77 -7.47
C LYS A 301 -7.07 21.78 -6.58
N HIS A 302 -7.76 20.99 -5.77
CA HIS A 302 -7.11 19.97 -4.94
C HIS A 302 -6.55 18.83 -5.82
N ALA A 303 -7.29 18.37 -6.82
CA ALA A 303 -6.85 17.33 -7.73
C ALA A 303 -5.58 17.75 -8.49
N GLU A 304 -5.57 18.96 -9.06
CA GLU A 304 -4.41 19.50 -9.77
C GLU A 304 -3.18 19.66 -8.85
N ARG A 305 -3.39 20.13 -7.62
CA ARG A 305 -2.31 20.22 -6.63
C ARG A 305 -1.73 18.83 -6.28
N TRP A 306 -2.58 17.83 -6.10
CA TRP A 306 -2.10 16.48 -5.82
C TRP A 306 -1.35 15.85 -7.00
N LEU A 307 -1.77 16.12 -8.23
CA LEU A 307 -1.03 15.72 -9.43
C LEU A 307 0.34 16.39 -9.48
N LEU A 308 0.43 17.69 -9.20
CA LEU A 308 1.69 18.40 -9.15
C LEU A 308 2.61 17.86 -8.04
N GLU A 309 2.07 17.59 -6.86
CA GLU A 309 2.80 16.95 -5.76
C GLU A 309 3.32 15.57 -6.17
N ALA A 310 2.51 14.73 -6.83
CA ALA A 310 2.93 13.40 -7.31
C ALA A 310 4.06 13.48 -8.34
N GLN A 311 4.04 14.49 -9.21
CA GLN A 311 5.10 14.74 -10.19
C GLN A 311 6.40 15.25 -9.55
N THR A 312 6.30 16.12 -8.52
CA THR A 312 7.47 16.79 -7.89
C THR A 312 8.12 15.91 -6.81
N PHE A 313 7.34 15.27 -5.94
CA PHE A 313 7.82 14.57 -4.74
C PHE A 313 7.95 13.05 -4.90
N GLY A 314 7.70 12.49 -6.06
CA GLY A 314 7.76 11.04 -6.36
C GLY A 314 9.10 10.35 -6.11
N LYS A 315 10.04 10.98 -5.41
CA LYS A 315 11.39 10.45 -5.14
C LYS A 315 11.47 9.32 -4.11
N GLN A 316 10.47 9.11 -3.25
CA GLN A 316 10.62 8.14 -2.14
C GLN A 316 9.68 6.93 -2.17
N GLN A 317 8.51 7.00 -2.82
CA GLN A 317 7.55 5.87 -2.82
C GLN A 317 6.91 5.53 -4.17
N GLN A 318 7.02 6.39 -5.20
CA GLN A 318 6.40 6.21 -6.51
C GLN A 318 7.40 6.42 -7.66
N THR A 319 8.57 5.81 -7.56
CA THR A 319 9.60 5.84 -8.63
C THR A 319 9.05 5.43 -10.01
N GLY A 320 7.97 4.65 -10.06
CA GLY A 320 7.37 4.22 -11.31
C GLY A 320 6.55 5.27 -12.07
N VAL A 321 5.92 6.25 -11.39
CA VAL A 321 5.04 7.22 -12.08
C VAL A 321 5.86 8.26 -12.83
N ARG A 322 6.91 8.81 -12.22
CA ARG A 322 7.77 9.79 -12.87
C ARG A 322 8.54 9.19 -14.04
N ASP A 323 9.08 7.98 -13.85
CA ASP A 323 9.77 7.27 -14.91
C ASP A 323 8.82 6.93 -16.06
N LEU A 324 7.59 6.54 -15.74
CA LEU A 324 6.52 6.33 -16.69
C LEU A 324 6.17 7.61 -17.45
N LEU A 325 6.02 8.75 -16.77
CA LEU A 325 5.73 10.04 -17.40
C LEU A 325 6.88 10.51 -18.31
N ALA A 326 8.13 10.30 -17.87
CA ALA A 326 9.31 10.62 -18.67
C ALA A 326 9.40 9.73 -19.92
N GLU A 327 9.05 8.46 -19.82
CA GLU A 327 8.96 7.53 -20.95
C GLU A 327 7.83 7.90 -21.93
N LEU A 328 6.69 8.36 -21.39
CA LEU A 328 5.54 8.87 -22.15
C LEU A 328 5.81 10.22 -22.81
N ARG A 329 6.93 10.89 -22.47
CA ARG A 329 7.17 12.29 -22.83
C ARG A 329 6.03 13.23 -22.42
N ILE A 330 5.35 12.91 -21.32
CA ILE A 330 4.27 13.72 -20.75
C ILE A 330 4.90 14.69 -19.76
N ASP A 331 4.97 15.95 -20.14
CA ASP A 331 5.53 16.99 -19.30
C ASP A 331 4.54 17.45 -18.21
N HIS A 332 3.24 17.30 -18.47
CA HIS A 332 2.21 17.74 -17.54
C HIS A 332 0.97 16.83 -17.57
N LEU A 333 0.55 16.34 -16.38
CA LEU A 333 -0.71 15.62 -16.21
C LEU A 333 -1.81 16.61 -15.84
N ALA A 334 -2.84 16.68 -16.69
CA ALA A 334 -4.07 17.36 -16.37
C ALA A 334 -5.14 16.37 -15.93
N TRP A 335 -5.92 16.72 -14.90
CA TRP A 335 -7.04 15.88 -14.50
C TRP A 335 -8.25 16.11 -15.39
N PRO A 336 -8.79 15.05 -16.03
CA PRO A 336 -9.92 15.19 -16.96
C PRO A 336 -11.26 15.51 -16.24
N GLY A 337 -11.27 15.46 -14.91
CA GLY A 337 -12.50 15.54 -14.11
C GLY A 337 -13.11 14.18 -13.81
N LEU A 338 -14.19 14.20 -13.03
CA LEU A 338 -15.00 12.98 -12.83
C LEU A 338 -15.76 12.65 -14.13
N PRO A 339 -15.86 11.37 -14.51
CA PRO A 339 -16.63 10.98 -15.67
C PRO A 339 -18.13 11.25 -15.47
N ALA A 340 -18.84 11.55 -16.55
CA ALA A 340 -20.29 11.74 -16.52
C ALA A 340 -21.03 10.46 -16.05
N GLU A 341 -20.55 9.30 -16.49
CA GLU A 341 -20.96 7.98 -16.02
C GLU A 341 -19.70 7.23 -15.53
N SER A 342 -19.71 6.83 -14.27
CA SER A 342 -18.60 6.10 -13.70
C SER A 342 -18.54 4.67 -14.22
N ALA A 343 -17.33 4.08 -14.23
CA ALA A 343 -17.18 2.67 -14.58
C ALA A 343 -17.99 1.78 -13.61
N PHE A 344 -18.16 2.20 -12.36
CA PHE A 344 -19.02 1.48 -11.41
C PHE A 344 -20.48 1.48 -11.87
N ASP A 345 -21.04 2.64 -12.20
CA ASP A 345 -22.45 2.74 -12.60
C ASP A 345 -22.69 2.05 -13.96
N ALA A 346 -21.72 2.09 -14.88
CA ALA A 346 -21.81 1.41 -16.17
C ALA A 346 -21.71 -0.13 -16.08
N LEU A 347 -20.99 -0.66 -15.10
CA LEU A 347 -20.69 -2.10 -14.99
C LEU A 347 -21.55 -2.84 -13.97
N PHE A 348 -22.14 -2.12 -13.00
CA PHE A 348 -22.92 -2.69 -11.91
C PHE A 348 -24.34 -2.14 -11.87
N SER A 349 -25.29 -2.92 -12.33
CA SER A 349 -26.72 -2.55 -12.28
C SER A 349 -27.27 -2.55 -10.85
N ASN A 350 -26.67 -3.30 -9.93
CA ASN A 350 -27.13 -3.44 -8.55
C ASN A 350 -26.10 -2.87 -7.55
N LYS A 351 -26.55 -1.86 -6.78
CA LYS A 351 -25.74 -1.24 -5.71
C LYS A 351 -25.63 -2.08 -4.43
N GLU A 352 -26.25 -3.26 -4.36
CA GLU A 352 -26.18 -4.18 -3.21
C GLU A 352 -24.74 -4.61 -2.93
N ILE A 353 -23.90 -4.66 -3.96
CA ILE A 353 -22.46 -4.98 -3.83
C ILE A 353 -21.73 -3.96 -2.93
N LEU A 354 -22.14 -2.68 -2.94
CA LEU A 354 -21.55 -1.66 -2.06
C LEU A 354 -21.89 -1.93 -0.58
N LYS A 355 -23.09 -2.42 -0.28
CA LYS A 355 -23.46 -2.79 1.09
C LYS A 355 -22.66 -4.01 1.57
N GLN A 356 -22.45 -5.00 0.69
CA GLN A 356 -21.59 -6.14 1.00
C GLN A 356 -20.16 -5.68 1.27
N LEU A 357 -19.66 -4.73 0.48
CA LEU A 357 -18.32 -4.15 0.66
C LEU A 357 -18.24 -3.32 1.95
N ASP A 358 -19.28 -2.58 2.31
CA ASP A 358 -19.34 -1.87 3.59
C ASP A 358 -19.24 -2.86 4.76
N THR A 359 -20.00 -3.96 4.72
CA THR A 359 -19.97 -4.99 5.76
C THR A 359 -18.59 -5.68 5.83
N TYR A 360 -18.02 -6.04 4.69
CA TYR A 360 -16.69 -6.61 4.61
C TYR A 360 -15.63 -5.68 5.22
N TRP A 361 -15.64 -4.41 4.81
CA TRP A 361 -14.71 -3.41 5.32
C TRP A 361 -14.87 -3.18 6.83
N GLN A 362 -16.12 -3.04 7.31
CA GLN A 362 -16.39 -2.87 8.73
C GLN A 362 -15.81 -4.01 9.57
N ASN A 363 -15.99 -5.26 9.13
CA ASN A 363 -15.44 -6.43 9.81
C ASN A 363 -13.89 -6.44 9.77
N THR A 364 -13.30 -6.10 8.64
CA THR A 364 -11.84 -6.08 8.47
C THR A 364 -11.19 -5.02 9.34
N ILE A 365 -11.81 -3.84 9.46
CA ILE A 365 -11.22 -2.69 10.16
C ILE A 365 -11.58 -2.63 11.65
N GLU A 366 -12.48 -3.48 12.13
CA GLU A 366 -13.02 -3.42 13.49
C GLU A 366 -11.94 -3.28 14.57
N THR A 367 -10.90 -4.08 14.48
CA THR A 367 -9.79 -4.05 15.45
C THR A 367 -9.04 -2.71 15.41
N GLN A 368 -8.70 -2.23 14.21
CA GLN A 368 -8.00 -0.95 14.04
C GLN A 368 -8.88 0.23 14.47
N TRP A 369 -10.19 0.15 14.18
CA TRP A 369 -11.15 1.14 14.60
C TRP A 369 -11.27 1.25 16.12
N ARG A 370 -11.36 0.11 16.81
CA ARG A 370 -11.40 0.04 18.28
C ARG A 370 -10.13 0.63 18.92
N VAL A 371 -8.97 0.35 18.33
CA VAL A 371 -7.68 0.93 18.75
C VAL A 371 -7.69 2.45 18.57
N ALA A 372 -8.18 2.94 17.42
CA ALA A 372 -8.31 4.38 17.15
C ALA A 372 -9.25 5.08 18.14
N HIS A 373 -10.43 4.49 18.39
CA HIS A 373 -11.38 5.00 19.39
C HIS A 373 -10.76 5.05 20.81
N THR A 374 -10.12 3.98 21.24
CA THR A 374 -9.46 3.93 22.56
C THR A 374 -8.36 4.99 22.67
N ARG A 375 -7.58 5.18 21.60
CA ARG A 375 -6.55 6.24 21.55
C ARG A 375 -7.19 7.62 21.68
N TYR A 376 -8.27 7.90 20.95
CA TYR A 376 -8.99 9.16 21.04
C TYR A 376 -9.50 9.41 22.47
N LYS A 377 -10.16 8.43 23.10
CA LYS A 377 -10.65 8.52 24.48
C LYS A 377 -9.52 8.75 25.51
N ASN A 378 -8.40 8.11 25.33
CA ASN A 378 -7.21 8.36 26.16
C ASN A 378 -6.66 9.78 25.97
N HIS A 379 -6.67 10.30 24.73
CA HIS A 379 -6.26 11.68 24.45
C HIS A 379 -7.27 12.67 25.06
N GLU A 380 -8.58 12.42 24.93
CA GLU A 380 -9.64 13.23 25.51
C GLU A 380 -9.50 13.32 27.05
N PHE A 381 -9.30 12.18 27.70
CA PHE A 381 -9.07 12.13 29.15
C PHE A 381 -7.81 12.92 29.55
N ARG A 382 -6.70 12.72 28.85
CA ARG A 382 -5.46 13.47 29.10
C ARG A 382 -5.61 14.97 28.88
N PHE A 383 -6.30 15.34 27.80
CA PHE A 383 -6.57 16.76 27.50
C PHE A 383 -7.38 17.42 28.62
N ASN A 384 -8.44 16.75 29.11
CA ASN A 384 -9.27 17.27 30.19
C ASN A 384 -8.49 17.38 31.53
N GLN A 385 -7.61 16.40 31.82
CA GLN A 385 -6.71 16.52 32.98
C GLN A 385 -5.76 17.71 32.86
N LEU A 386 -5.09 17.86 31.69
CA LEU A 386 -4.18 18.98 31.45
C LEU A 386 -4.91 20.31 31.49
N LYS A 387 -6.12 20.39 30.94
CA LYS A 387 -6.96 21.60 30.98
C LYS A 387 -7.26 22.00 32.44
N LYS A 388 -7.61 21.04 33.28
CA LYS A 388 -7.85 21.29 34.73
C LYS A 388 -6.56 21.76 35.42
N SER A 389 -5.43 21.09 35.18
CA SER A 389 -4.13 21.48 35.77
C SER A 389 -3.66 22.86 35.27
N ALA A 390 -3.97 23.22 34.02
CA ALA A 390 -3.66 24.55 33.48
C ALA A 390 -4.38 25.66 34.25
N GLN A 391 -5.67 25.42 34.61
CA GLN A 391 -6.49 26.37 35.36
C GLN A 391 -6.09 26.49 36.85
N GLU A 392 -5.61 25.39 37.44
CA GLU A 392 -5.31 25.34 38.91
C GLU A 392 -3.87 25.79 39.24
N GLN A 393 -2.89 25.37 38.43
CA GLN A 393 -1.45 25.51 38.80
C GLN A 393 -0.58 26.07 37.64
N GLY A 394 -1.16 26.23 36.46
CA GLY A 394 -0.41 26.48 35.24
C GLY A 394 0.33 25.22 34.73
N LEU A 395 0.62 25.15 33.44
CA LEU A 395 1.40 24.05 32.86
C LEU A 395 2.78 24.53 32.45
N ARG A 396 3.82 23.71 32.76
CA ARG A 396 5.20 23.97 32.34
C ARG A 396 5.83 22.76 31.67
N GLY A 397 6.83 23.01 30.82
CA GLY A 397 7.67 21.98 30.20
C GLY A 397 6.88 20.95 29.42
N GLU A 398 7.10 19.68 29.72
CA GLU A 398 6.50 18.55 28.98
C GLU A 398 4.96 18.51 29.03
N SER A 399 4.36 18.95 30.14
CA SER A 399 2.90 19.02 30.28
C SER A 399 2.30 20.08 29.35
N ALA A 400 2.94 21.25 29.25
CA ALA A 400 2.55 22.30 28.30
C ALA A 400 2.69 21.84 26.85
N LEU A 401 3.78 21.14 26.52
CA LEU A 401 3.97 20.54 25.19
C LEU A 401 2.88 19.54 24.81
N LYS A 402 2.49 18.67 25.74
CA LYS A 402 1.41 17.69 25.54
C LYS A 402 0.07 18.40 25.35
N PHE A 403 -0.20 19.47 26.12
CA PHE A 403 -1.44 20.24 26.01
C PHE A 403 -1.54 20.94 24.66
N VAL A 404 -0.46 21.62 24.21
CA VAL A 404 -0.37 22.25 22.88
C VAL A 404 -0.61 21.24 21.75
N LYS A 405 -0.04 20.03 21.83
CA LYS A 405 -0.21 18.98 20.81
C LYS A 405 -1.63 18.41 20.75
N LEU A 406 -2.33 18.35 21.88
CA LEU A 406 -3.68 17.80 21.96
C LEU A 406 -4.76 18.83 21.62
N ALA A 407 -4.53 20.11 21.85
CA ALA A 407 -5.51 21.18 21.67
C ALA A 407 -6.27 21.14 20.32
N PRO A 408 -5.64 20.92 19.15
CA PRO A 408 -6.35 20.93 17.85
C PRO A 408 -7.39 19.83 17.71
N GLN A 409 -7.35 18.78 18.55
CA GLN A 409 -8.29 17.66 18.49
C GLN A 409 -9.59 17.93 19.27
N PHE A 410 -9.54 18.82 20.29
CA PHE A 410 -10.60 18.93 21.30
C PHE A 410 -11.21 20.32 21.41
N VAL A 411 -10.60 21.33 20.80
CA VAL A 411 -11.14 22.70 20.78
C VAL A 411 -11.16 23.23 19.35
N ASP A 412 -12.04 24.21 19.14
CA ASP A 412 -12.09 24.92 17.86
C ASP A 412 -10.81 25.72 17.61
N ARG A 413 -10.69 26.25 16.39
CA ARG A 413 -9.49 26.99 15.97
C ARG A 413 -9.17 28.17 16.88
N GLN A 414 -10.19 28.94 17.30
CA GLN A 414 -9.97 30.11 18.17
C GLN A 414 -9.55 29.70 19.58
N GLY A 415 -10.18 28.68 20.14
CA GLY A 415 -9.80 28.10 21.43
C GLY A 415 -8.38 27.53 21.42
N ALA A 416 -7.99 26.88 20.32
CA ALA A 416 -6.63 26.38 20.16
C ALA A 416 -5.60 27.52 20.12
N ILE A 417 -5.88 28.60 19.37
CA ILE A 417 -5.01 29.80 19.33
C ILE A 417 -4.88 30.41 20.73
N ALA A 418 -5.97 30.50 21.50
CA ALA A 418 -5.93 31.01 22.85
C ALA A 418 -5.03 30.18 23.76
N ILE A 419 -5.16 28.84 23.69
CA ILE A 419 -4.29 27.90 24.43
C ILE A 419 -2.83 28.09 24.02
N TYR A 420 -2.51 28.22 22.72
CA TYR A 420 -1.12 28.36 22.26
C TYR A 420 -0.49 29.66 22.78
N LYS A 421 -1.22 30.77 22.75
CA LYS A 421 -0.76 32.06 23.30
C LYS A 421 -0.56 32.01 24.80
N GLU A 422 -1.48 31.39 25.53
CA GLU A 422 -1.38 31.23 26.99
C GLU A 422 -0.15 30.35 27.34
N MET A 423 0.02 29.20 26.67
CA MET A 423 1.16 28.32 26.93
C MET A 423 2.49 28.98 26.57
N TYR A 424 2.55 29.76 25.50
CA TYR A 424 3.72 30.54 25.13
C TYR A 424 4.09 31.56 26.22
N ASN A 425 3.11 32.33 26.71
CA ASN A 425 3.33 33.35 27.74
C ASN A 425 3.77 32.73 29.09
N ASN A 426 3.18 31.62 29.46
CA ASN A 426 3.48 30.95 30.72
C ASN A 426 4.80 30.13 30.71
N ASN A 427 5.39 29.89 29.54
CA ASN A 427 6.62 29.12 29.35
C ASN A 427 7.61 29.85 28.42
N ALA A 428 7.75 31.19 28.58
CA ALA A 428 8.64 31.98 27.77
C ALA A 428 10.13 31.58 27.92
N ASP A 429 10.49 30.89 28.97
CA ASP A 429 11.82 30.33 29.28
C ASP A 429 12.11 28.98 28.67
N ASP A 430 11.08 28.26 28.15
CA ASP A 430 11.24 26.93 27.55
C ASP A 430 11.22 27.00 26.01
N ALA A 431 12.40 26.85 25.39
CA ALA A 431 12.57 26.87 23.94
C ALA A 431 11.70 25.85 23.21
N LYS A 432 11.47 24.67 23.77
CA LYS A 432 10.69 23.61 23.13
C LYS A 432 9.20 23.94 23.13
N VAL A 433 8.69 24.51 24.22
CA VAL A 433 7.29 24.94 24.31
C VAL A 433 7.07 26.15 23.39
N CYS A 434 7.97 27.14 23.42
CA CYS A 434 7.91 28.29 22.50
C CYS A 434 7.90 27.85 21.04
N PHE A 435 8.76 26.92 20.66
CA PHE A 435 8.81 26.39 19.29
C PHE A 435 7.52 25.64 18.91
N ALA A 436 6.98 24.80 19.79
CA ALA A 436 5.75 24.06 19.55
C ALA A 436 4.53 25.01 19.42
N CYS A 437 4.44 26.03 20.28
CA CYS A 437 3.41 27.06 20.20
C CYS A 437 3.54 27.88 18.89
N GLY A 438 4.76 28.29 18.53
CA GLY A 438 5.00 29.03 17.30
C GLY A 438 4.59 28.26 16.05
N LEU A 439 4.95 26.97 15.95
CA LEU A 439 4.54 26.09 14.86
C LEU A 439 3.01 25.89 14.82
N ALA A 440 2.37 25.74 15.97
CA ALA A 440 0.92 25.58 16.08
C ALA A 440 0.17 26.87 15.69
N LEU A 441 0.67 28.03 16.07
CA LEU A 441 0.11 29.34 15.70
C LEU A 441 0.24 29.59 14.20
N LEU A 442 1.37 29.27 13.56
CA LEU A 442 1.53 29.38 12.10
C LEU A 442 0.48 28.53 11.37
N ARG A 443 0.31 27.28 11.78
CA ARG A 443 -0.68 26.35 11.19
C ARG A 443 -2.13 26.80 11.43
N SER A 444 -2.36 27.61 12.44
CA SER A 444 -3.68 28.15 12.78
C SER A 444 -3.95 29.52 12.17
N SER A 445 -3.11 29.95 11.21
CA SER A 445 -3.19 31.28 10.52
C SER A 445 -3.06 32.47 11.48
N SER A 446 -2.37 32.31 12.58
CA SER A 446 -1.91 33.42 13.46
C SER A 446 -0.42 33.67 13.21
N VAL A 447 -0.12 34.14 11.98
CA VAL A 447 1.24 34.11 11.41
C VAL A 447 2.21 34.94 12.23
N ASP A 448 1.86 36.19 12.55
CA ASP A 448 2.75 37.10 13.29
C ASP A 448 3.12 36.59 14.68
N ALA A 449 2.11 36.09 15.43
CA ALA A 449 2.36 35.49 16.73
C ALA A 449 3.19 34.20 16.61
N GLY A 450 2.98 33.40 15.54
CA GLY A 450 3.75 32.23 15.26
C GLY A 450 5.22 32.51 14.94
N ILE A 451 5.48 33.53 14.11
CA ILE A 451 6.83 33.98 13.77
C ILE A 451 7.56 34.48 15.03
N THR A 452 6.90 35.32 15.82
CA THR A 452 7.46 35.83 17.09
C THR A 452 7.85 34.71 18.03
N ALA A 453 6.99 33.71 18.23
CA ALA A 453 7.26 32.58 19.11
C ALA A 453 8.41 31.70 18.57
N LEU A 454 8.51 31.47 17.25
CA LEU A 454 9.62 30.73 16.65
C LEU A 454 10.95 31.47 16.73
N GLN A 455 10.96 32.80 16.53
CA GLN A 455 12.15 33.61 16.68
C GLN A 455 12.64 33.62 18.14
N HIS A 456 11.72 33.72 19.10
CA HIS A 456 12.04 33.61 20.51
C HIS A 456 12.60 32.25 20.87
N ALA A 457 12.00 31.15 20.39
CA ALA A 457 12.55 29.81 20.60
C ALA A 457 13.97 29.64 20.03
N ALA A 458 14.26 30.28 18.90
CA ALA A 458 15.58 30.28 18.27
C ALA A 458 16.64 31.05 19.06
N THR A 459 16.24 32.06 19.86
CA THR A 459 17.17 32.77 20.78
C THR A 459 17.49 31.98 22.03
N LEU A 460 16.52 31.18 22.52
CA LEU A 460 16.68 30.35 23.70
C LEU A 460 17.50 29.08 23.42
N ASP A 461 17.33 28.46 22.24
CA ASP A 461 18.04 27.25 21.85
C ASP A 461 18.58 27.34 20.43
N PRO A 462 19.92 27.48 20.24
CA PRO A 462 20.55 27.54 18.92
C PRO A 462 20.32 26.29 18.05
N ALA A 463 20.05 25.14 18.66
CA ALA A 463 19.74 23.91 17.90
C ALA A 463 18.42 24.00 17.14
N LEU A 464 17.47 24.80 17.63
CA LEU A 464 16.18 25.05 16.98
C LEU A 464 16.23 26.19 15.95
N ALA A 465 17.28 27.03 15.99
CA ALA A 465 17.38 28.25 15.17
C ALA A 465 17.33 27.96 13.67
N LYS A 466 18.04 26.91 13.19
CA LYS A 466 18.03 26.54 11.76
C LYS A 466 16.61 26.14 11.31
N ARG A 467 15.93 25.35 12.11
CA ARG A 467 14.58 24.85 11.79
C ARG A 467 13.53 25.98 11.86
N ALA A 468 13.63 26.85 12.84
CA ALA A 468 12.77 28.01 12.97
C ALA A 468 12.90 28.97 11.76
N ARG A 469 14.14 29.26 11.31
CA ARG A 469 14.38 30.10 10.12
C ARG A 469 13.76 29.53 8.86
N VAL A 470 13.88 28.24 8.62
CA VAL A 470 13.27 27.57 7.46
C VAL A 470 11.75 27.73 7.49
N LEU A 471 11.11 27.44 8.61
CA LEU A 471 9.65 27.57 8.75
C LEU A 471 9.16 29.02 8.55
N VAL A 472 9.89 30.00 9.07
CA VAL A 472 9.57 31.42 8.92
C VAL A 472 9.74 31.85 7.45
N SER A 473 10.81 31.41 6.77
CA SER A 473 11.02 31.77 5.35
C SER A 473 9.97 31.14 4.43
N GLU A 474 9.60 29.89 4.65
CA GLU A 474 8.55 29.21 3.88
C GLU A 474 7.20 29.94 3.98
N HIS A 475 6.81 30.36 5.19
CA HIS A 475 5.55 31.08 5.37
C HIS A 475 5.58 32.51 4.88
N ARG A 476 6.72 33.20 4.92
CA ARG A 476 6.87 34.56 4.37
C ARG A 476 6.79 34.53 2.84
N ASN A 477 7.41 33.57 2.19
CA ASN A 477 7.37 33.41 0.73
C ASN A 477 5.97 33.01 0.24
N ALA A 478 5.26 32.13 0.96
CA ALA A 478 3.88 31.81 0.64
C ALA A 478 2.90 32.99 0.76
N TRP A 479 3.21 33.98 1.60
CA TRP A 479 2.37 35.18 1.76
C TRP A 479 2.62 36.20 0.64
N VAL A 480 3.81 36.28 0.08
CA VAL A 480 4.13 37.18 -1.06
C VAL A 480 3.41 36.70 -2.33
N ASP A 481 3.20 35.37 -2.48
CA ASP A 481 2.48 34.83 -3.61
C ASP A 481 0.93 34.83 -3.45
N GLU A 482 0.39 35.19 -2.27
CA GLU A 482 -1.05 35.31 -1.99
C GLU A 482 -1.56 36.77 -1.89
N GLU A 483 -0.74 37.81 -2.11
CA GLU A 483 -1.27 39.17 -2.23
C GLU A 483 -2.10 39.30 -3.52
N PRO A 484 -3.43 39.51 -3.43
CA PRO A 484 -4.26 39.60 -4.61
C PRO A 484 -3.89 40.85 -5.41
N GLU A 485 -3.64 40.71 -6.71
CA GLU A 485 -3.76 41.75 -7.72
C GLU A 485 -5.20 42.36 -7.69
N HIS A 486 -5.55 43.09 -6.68
CA HIS A 486 -6.75 43.90 -6.64
C HIS A 486 -6.42 45.23 -5.98
N GLN A 487 -6.07 46.21 -6.85
CA GLN A 487 -6.44 47.60 -6.73
C GLN A 487 -5.56 48.48 -7.62
N THR A 488 -5.74 48.39 -8.94
CA THR A 488 -5.41 49.50 -9.83
C THR A 488 -6.28 49.40 -11.09
N THR A 489 -7.57 49.68 -10.94
CA THR A 489 -8.40 50.11 -12.08
C THR A 489 -9.69 50.74 -11.54
N THR A 490 -9.62 51.92 -11.04
CA THR A 490 -10.74 52.89 -10.99
C THR A 490 -10.20 54.25 -10.55
N MET A 491 -9.64 55.03 -11.46
CA MET A 491 -9.60 56.46 -11.44
C MET A 491 -8.99 57.02 -12.74
N GLU A 492 -9.77 56.95 -13.81
CA GLU A 492 -9.62 57.80 -14.98
C GLU A 492 -10.89 57.67 -15.83
N HIS A 493 -11.92 58.42 -15.46
CA HIS A 493 -12.99 58.90 -16.35
C HIS A 493 -14.00 59.72 -15.51
N ALA A 494 -13.54 60.89 -15.12
CA ALA A 494 -14.43 61.99 -14.77
C ALA A 494 -13.69 63.31 -15.02
N THR A 495 -13.63 63.70 -16.31
CA THR A 495 -13.52 65.11 -16.77
C THR A 495 -13.29 65.10 -18.30
N ALA A 496 -14.40 65.14 -19.06
CA ALA A 496 -14.58 65.95 -20.27
C ALA A 496 -15.98 65.72 -20.80
#